data_0fb66400e3e0a1d7c0e372d4ad12f52d
#
_entry.id   0fb66400e3e0a1d7c0e372d4ad12f52d
#
_cell.length_a   1.000
_cell.length_b   1.000
_cell.length_c   1.000
_cell.angle_alpha   90.00
_cell.angle_beta   90.00
_cell.angle_gamma   90.00
#
_symmetry.space_group_name_H-M   'P 1'
#
loop_
_entity.id
_entity.type
_entity.pdbx_description
1 polymer ?
#
loop_
_entity_poly.entity_id
_entity_poly.type
_entity_poly.pdbx_seq_one_letter_code
_entity_poly.pdbx_strand_id
1 'polypeptide(L)'
;MKNTIFTGAGVAIITPMLEDGSVDYAGLGKNIDFQIENGTDAIIICGTTGESSTLDDKEHRECIRFAVEHTHNRIPVIAGTGSNDTKYAIELSQEAQELGADGLLIVTPYYNKTTQRGLVAHYRAIADSVDLPIILYNVPSRTGVGFDVSTVAALAEHKNIAAIKEASGNIGYTAKVAAKCGDKIDIYSGNDDMIVPIMSLGGKGVISVLSNVLPKETHQMTQYCLDNNFAAAAEMQLKYLRLINDLFMEVNPIPVKDAMNQLGMPSGPCRMPLLDMSDEHKAAMQATLRAYGMIS
;
A
#
# COMPACT_ATOMS: atom_id res chain seq x y z
N MET A 1 13.69 19.57 -7.75
CA MET A 1 13.20 18.25 -8.20
C MET A 1 12.78 17.50 -6.97
N LYS A 2 11.59 16.87 -6.94
CA LYS A 2 11.20 15.99 -5.85
C LYS A 2 12.08 14.75 -5.80
N ASN A 3 12.44 14.32 -4.59
CA ASN A 3 13.08 13.04 -4.41
C ASN A 3 12.00 11.95 -4.48
N THR A 4 12.01 11.16 -5.54
CA THR A 4 11.16 9.96 -5.66
C THR A 4 11.57 8.97 -4.56
N ILE A 5 10.61 8.48 -3.77
CA ILE A 5 10.89 7.58 -2.64
C ILE A 5 11.31 6.21 -3.17
N PHE A 6 10.57 5.68 -4.15
CA PHE A 6 10.91 4.45 -4.89
C PHE A 6 10.27 4.48 -6.28
N THR A 7 10.70 3.60 -7.15
CA THR A 7 10.04 3.27 -8.43
C THR A 7 9.80 1.77 -8.48
N GLY A 8 8.72 1.33 -9.13
CA GLY A 8 8.45 -0.10 -9.24
C GLY A 8 7.34 -0.57 -8.31
N ALA A 9 7.50 -1.73 -7.70
CA ALA A 9 6.50 -2.39 -6.88
C ALA A 9 6.80 -2.24 -5.38
N GLY A 10 6.01 -1.44 -4.67
CA GLY A 10 5.98 -1.45 -3.22
C GLY A 10 4.89 -2.42 -2.72
N VAL A 11 5.19 -3.26 -1.75
CA VAL A 11 4.19 -4.15 -1.16
C VAL A 11 3.44 -3.48 -0.01
N ALA A 12 2.11 -3.45 -0.07
CA ALA A 12 1.28 -3.24 1.10
C ALA A 12 1.30 -4.54 1.92
N ILE A 13 2.35 -4.72 2.71
CA ILE A 13 2.61 -5.99 3.39
C ILE A 13 1.54 -6.30 4.42
N ILE A 14 1.12 -7.58 4.52
CA ILE A 14 0.24 -8.03 5.60
C ILE A 14 0.98 -8.00 6.95
N THR A 15 0.24 -7.91 8.04
CA THR A 15 0.73 -8.23 9.38
C THR A 15 0.31 -9.65 9.71
N PRO A 16 1.25 -10.63 9.75
CA PRO A 16 0.92 -11.98 10.13
C PRO A 16 0.56 -12.06 11.62
N MET A 17 -0.45 -12.88 11.95
CA MET A 17 -0.96 -13.05 13.30
C MET A 17 -0.82 -14.51 13.72
N LEU A 18 -0.51 -14.74 15.01
CA LEU A 18 -0.61 -16.06 15.64
C LEU A 18 -2.09 -16.41 15.90
N GLU A 19 -2.37 -17.67 16.24
CA GLU A 19 -3.73 -18.17 16.54
C GLU A 19 -4.43 -17.42 17.69
N ASP A 20 -3.65 -16.87 18.63
CA ASP A 20 -4.15 -16.05 19.73
C ASP A 20 -4.41 -14.59 19.34
N GLY A 21 -4.15 -14.25 18.07
CA GLY A 21 -4.31 -12.90 17.52
C GLY A 21 -3.12 -11.97 17.80
N SER A 22 -2.08 -12.38 18.46
CA SER A 22 -0.85 -11.58 18.62
C SER A 22 -0.06 -11.51 17.31
N VAL A 23 0.76 -10.45 17.14
CA VAL A 23 1.57 -10.28 15.92
C VAL A 23 2.67 -11.32 15.86
N ASP A 24 2.77 -12.03 14.73
CA ASP A 24 3.87 -12.96 14.43
C ASP A 24 5.04 -12.21 13.79
N TYR A 25 5.92 -11.63 14.61
CA TYR A 25 7.12 -10.94 14.12
C TYR A 25 8.10 -11.85 13.38
N ALA A 26 8.19 -13.12 13.74
CA ALA A 26 9.02 -14.08 13.02
C ALA A 26 8.49 -14.33 11.60
N GLY A 27 7.17 -14.45 11.49
CA GLY A 27 6.48 -14.54 10.21
C GLY A 27 6.63 -13.26 9.39
N LEU A 28 6.51 -12.08 10.01
CA LEU A 28 6.70 -10.79 9.35
C LEU A 28 8.12 -10.69 8.76
N GLY A 29 9.13 -11.09 9.50
CA GLY A 29 10.52 -11.12 9.01
C GLY A 29 10.68 -12.01 7.77
N LYS A 30 10.11 -13.23 7.79
CA LYS A 30 10.12 -14.12 6.62
C LYS A 30 9.41 -13.50 5.41
N ASN A 31 8.29 -12.82 5.63
CA ASN A 31 7.57 -12.15 4.55
C ASN A 31 8.38 -10.98 3.98
N ILE A 32 9.06 -10.19 4.82
CA ILE A 32 9.95 -9.11 4.36
C ILE A 32 11.11 -9.68 3.53
N ASP A 33 11.77 -10.74 4.00
CA ASP A 33 12.86 -11.37 3.26
C ASP A 33 12.36 -11.92 1.92
N PHE A 34 11.21 -12.61 1.90
CA PHE A 34 10.59 -13.10 0.67
C PHE A 34 10.33 -11.97 -0.34
N GLN A 35 9.85 -10.82 0.11
CA GLN A 35 9.64 -9.66 -0.74
C GLN A 35 10.96 -9.15 -1.35
N ILE A 36 11.97 -8.96 -0.52
CA ILE A 36 13.28 -8.43 -0.95
C ILE A 36 13.97 -9.39 -1.93
N GLU A 37 13.99 -10.68 -1.62
CA GLU A 37 14.60 -11.72 -2.45
C GLU A 37 13.92 -11.85 -3.83
N ASN A 38 12.65 -11.44 -3.94
CA ASN A 38 11.88 -11.48 -5.17
C ASN A 38 11.73 -10.11 -5.86
N GLY A 39 12.54 -9.11 -5.46
CA GLY A 39 12.71 -7.86 -6.19
C GLY A 39 11.68 -6.78 -5.86
N THR A 40 10.95 -6.88 -4.75
CA THR A 40 10.10 -5.79 -4.27
C THR A 40 10.94 -4.53 -4.01
N ASP A 41 10.43 -3.36 -4.42
CA ASP A 41 11.15 -2.09 -4.41
C ASP A 41 10.93 -1.24 -3.14
N ALA A 42 9.88 -1.54 -2.36
CA ALA A 42 9.61 -0.89 -1.07
C ALA A 42 8.69 -1.74 -0.18
N ILE A 43 8.85 -1.66 1.14
CA ILE A 43 7.91 -2.22 2.12
C ILE A 43 7.00 -1.12 2.65
N ILE A 44 5.69 -1.30 2.54
CA ILE A 44 4.69 -0.43 3.14
C ILE A 44 4.08 -1.14 4.33
N ILE A 45 4.57 -0.82 5.53
CA ILE A 45 4.16 -1.42 6.80
C ILE A 45 2.99 -0.66 7.43
N CYS A 46 2.14 -1.33 8.18
CA CYS A 46 1.00 -0.75 8.87
C CYS A 46 0.04 0.04 7.96
N GLY A 47 -0.11 -0.40 6.69
CA GLY A 47 -1.19 0.07 5.82
C GLY A 47 -2.52 -0.64 6.10
N THR A 48 -3.53 -0.41 5.27
CA THR A 48 -4.84 -1.10 5.36
C THR A 48 -4.68 -2.63 5.30
N THR A 49 -3.84 -3.12 4.38
CA THR A 49 -3.54 -4.55 4.21
C THR A 49 -2.82 -5.14 5.43
N GLY A 50 -2.05 -4.31 6.13
CA GLY A 50 -1.40 -4.67 7.40
C GLY A 50 -2.28 -4.53 8.63
N GLU A 51 -3.61 -4.40 8.48
CA GLU A 51 -4.59 -4.32 9.57
C GLU A 51 -4.28 -3.24 10.62
N SER A 52 -3.71 -2.08 10.20
CA SER A 52 -3.29 -1.01 11.11
C SER A 52 -4.37 -0.53 12.07
N SER A 53 -5.65 -0.61 11.69
CA SER A 53 -6.77 -0.18 12.52
C SER A 53 -7.06 -1.07 13.73
N THR A 54 -6.50 -2.27 13.79
CA THR A 54 -6.65 -3.24 14.88
C THR A 54 -5.35 -3.55 15.60
N LEU A 55 -4.26 -2.91 15.22
CA LEU A 55 -3.02 -2.87 16.00
C LEU A 55 -3.18 -1.83 17.11
N ASP A 56 -2.83 -2.17 18.35
CA ASP A 56 -2.73 -1.16 19.39
C ASP A 56 -1.47 -0.28 19.18
N ASP A 57 -1.35 0.81 19.92
CA ASP A 57 -0.25 1.76 19.76
C ASP A 57 1.13 1.10 19.88
N LYS A 58 1.26 0.15 20.79
CA LYS A 58 2.51 -0.56 21.02
C LYS A 58 2.84 -1.49 19.85
N GLU A 59 1.86 -2.24 19.37
CA GLU A 59 2.02 -3.14 18.22
C GLU A 59 2.31 -2.37 16.95
N HIS A 60 1.61 -1.25 16.72
CA HIS A 60 1.83 -0.41 15.55
C HIS A 60 3.27 0.11 15.48
N ARG A 61 3.78 0.66 16.58
CA ARG A 61 5.18 1.12 16.72
C ARG A 61 6.17 -0.02 16.55
N GLU A 62 5.88 -1.17 17.19
CA GLU A 62 6.76 -2.33 17.13
C GLU A 62 6.82 -2.94 15.73
N CYS A 63 5.71 -2.97 14.97
CA CYS A 63 5.72 -3.41 13.58
C CYS A 63 6.59 -2.51 12.71
N ILE A 64 6.52 -1.17 12.89
CA ILE A 64 7.36 -0.22 12.15
C ILE A 64 8.84 -0.43 12.53
N ARG A 65 9.16 -0.44 13.83
CA ARG A 65 10.52 -0.67 14.32
C ARG A 65 11.10 -1.96 13.77
N PHE A 66 10.35 -3.06 13.89
CA PHE A 66 10.77 -4.38 13.41
C PHE A 66 11.02 -4.37 11.90
N ALA A 67 10.11 -3.77 11.10
CA ALA A 67 10.27 -3.72 9.66
C ALA A 67 11.51 -2.92 9.25
N VAL A 68 11.77 -1.77 9.87
CA VAL A 68 12.97 -0.94 9.62
C VAL A 68 14.24 -1.71 9.98
N GLU A 69 14.31 -2.27 11.19
CA GLU A 69 15.47 -3.04 11.65
C GLU A 69 15.72 -4.28 10.79
N HIS A 70 14.67 -5.07 10.48
CA HIS A 70 14.80 -6.31 9.71
C HIS A 70 15.16 -6.06 8.24
N THR A 71 14.66 -4.98 7.66
CA THR A 71 14.99 -4.60 6.27
C THR A 71 16.45 -4.18 6.10
N HIS A 72 17.09 -3.66 7.17
CA HIS A 72 18.52 -3.25 7.15
C HIS A 72 18.89 -2.34 5.97
N ASN A 73 18.05 -1.39 5.63
CA ASN A 73 18.23 -0.45 4.50
C ASN A 73 18.40 -1.12 3.12
N ARG A 74 17.98 -2.39 2.96
CA ARG A 74 18.02 -3.09 1.65
C ARG A 74 17.08 -2.46 0.64
N ILE A 75 15.91 -2.02 1.09
CA ILE A 75 14.91 -1.27 0.34
C ILE A 75 14.18 -0.29 1.28
N PRO A 76 13.52 0.77 0.78
CA PRO A 76 12.80 1.71 1.63
C PRO A 76 11.65 1.07 2.42
N VAL A 77 11.48 1.52 3.67
CA VAL A 77 10.34 1.18 4.54
C VAL A 77 9.45 2.42 4.71
N ILE A 78 8.20 2.31 4.29
CA ILE A 78 7.20 3.38 4.34
C ILE A 78 6.15 3.01 5.38
N ALA A 79 5.99 3.85 6.42
CA ALA A 79 5.07 3.59 7.51
C ALA A 79 3.68 4.18 7.25
N GLY A 80 2.64 3.39 7.46
CA GLY A 80 1.26 3.86 7.48
C GLY A 80 0.95 4.56 8.81
N THR A 81 0.82 5.90 8.79
CA THR A 81 0.63 6.73 10.00
C THR A 81 -0.62 7.60 9.94
N GLY A 82 -1.49 7.39 8.93
CA GLY A 82 -2.71 8.16 8.77
C GLY A 82 -3.74 7.87 9.86
N SER A 83 -4.42 8.92 10.32
CA SER A 83 -5.53 8.86 11.28
C SER A 83 -6.61 9.88 10.90
N ASN A 84 -7.82 9.68 11.42
CA ASN A 84 -8.90 10.65 11.35
C ASN A 84 -8.83 11.72 12.46
N ASP A 85 -7.83 11.64 13.34
CA ASP A 85 -7.42 12.67 14.28
C ASP A 85 -6.05 13.24 13.86
N THR A 86 -6.00 14.55 13.57
CA THR A 86 -4.79 15.23 13.12
C THR A 86 -3.66 15.14 14.14
N LYS A 87 -3.97 15.29 15.44
CA LYS A 87 -2.96 15.23 16.49
C LYS A 87 -2.34 13.85 16.56
N TYR A 88 -3.16 12.81 16.55
CA TYR A 88 -2.69 11.43 16.58
C TYR A 88 -1.90 11.05 15.32
N ALA A 89 -2.31 11.52 14.13
CA ALA A 89 -1.52 11.32 12.91
C ALA A 89 -0.14 12.00 12.98
N ILE A 90 -0.02 13.16 13.63
CA ILE A 90 1.26 13.81 13.89
C ILE A 90 2.11 12.96 14.82
N GLU A 91 1.56 12.50 15.95
CA GLU A 91 2.27 11.66 16.93
C GLU A 91 2.81 10.39 16.25
N LEU A 92 1.97 9.64 15.53
CA LEU A 92 2.38 8.45 14.80
C LEU A 92 3.47 8.74 13.74
N SER A 93 3.37 9.87 13.05
CA SER A 93 4.32 10.26 12.00
C SER A 93 5.70 10.63 12.58
N GLN A 94 5.72 11.33 13.70
CA GLN A 94 6.96 11.66 14.42
C GLN A 94 7.63 10.39 14.96
N GLU A 95 6.86 9.49 15.56
CA GLU A 95 7.37 8.21 16.03
C GLU A 95 7.94 7.35 14.91
N ALA A 96 7.24 7.26 13.76
CA ALA A 96 7.76 6.54 12.59
C ALA A 96 9.09 7.13 12.08
N GLN A 97 9.24 8.46 12.12
CA GLN A 97 10.51 9.13 11.80
C GLN A 97 11.61 8.78 12.81
N GLU A 98 11.31 8.79 14.11
CA GLU A 98 12.27 8.41 15.17
C GLU A 98 12.69 6.94 15.05
N LEU A 99 11.79 6.05 14.61
CA LEU A 99 12.06 4.64 14.37
C LEU A 99 12.85 4.39 13.06
N GLY A 100 13.10 5.42 12.24
CA GLY A 100 13.92 5.32 11.05
C GLY A 100 13.19 4.91 9.77
N ALA A 101 11.88 5.13 9.68
CA ALA A 101 11.16 4.95 8.42
C ALA A 101 11.70 5.91 7.33
N ASP A 102 11.65 5.49 6.07
CA ASP A 102 12.11 6.27 4.92
C ASP A 102 11.01 7.18 4.33
N GLY A 103 9.77 6.98 4.71
CA GLY A 103 8.61 7.75 4.27
C GLY A 103 7.34 7.37 5.00
N LEU A 104 6.29 8.15 4.75
CA LEU A 104 5.00 7.99 5.40
C LEU A 104 3.88 7.78 4.37
N LEU A 105 2.96 6.86 4.63
CA LEU A 105 1.72 6.70 3.89
C LEU A 105 0.56 7.18 4.76
N ILE A 106 -0.13 8.25 4.34
CA ILE A 106 -1.16 8.90 5.14
C ILE A 106 -2.50 8.85 4.40
N VAL A 107 -3.44 8.05 4.94
CA VAL A 107 -4.80 7.94 4.43
C VAL A 107 -5.62 9.19 4.78
N THR A 108 -6.58 9.56 3.91
CA THR A 108 -7.51 10.64 4.21
C THR A 108 -8.32 10.35 5.49
N PRO A 109 -8.68 11.38 6.28
CA PRO A 109 -9.51 11.19 7.47
C PRO A 109 -10.80 10.42 7.13
N TYR A 110 -10.97 9.28 7.76
CA TYR A 110 -12.12 8.38 7.58
C TYR A 110 -13.16 8.63 8.66
N TYR A 111 -14.39 8.24 8.43
CA TYR A 111 -15.53 8.32 9.34
C TYR A 111 -16.01 9.76 9.60
N ASN A 112 -15.26 10.59 10.36
CA ASN A 112 -15.57 12.00 10.61
C ASN A 112 -15.42 12.86 9.34
N LYS A 113 -14.65 12.41 8.34
CA LYS A 113 -14.37 13.08 7.06
C LYS A 113 -13.82 14.51 7.27
N THR A 114 -13.84 15.32 6.24
CA THR A 114 -13.59 16.76 6.30
C THR A 114 -13.89 17.42 4.94
N THR A 115 -13.78 18.74 4.87
CA THR A 115 -13.83 19.50 3.61
C THR A 115 -12.46 19.49 2.92
N GLN A 116 -12.40 19.88 1.64
CA GLN A 116 -11.13 20.00 0.90
C GLN A 116 -10.14 20.97 1.58
N ARG A 117 -10.67 22.08 2.12
CA ARG A 117 -9.86 23.02 2.93
C ARG A 117 -9.33 22.36 4.21
N GLY A 118 -10.13 21.51 4.85
CA GLY A 118 -9.71 20.75 6.02
C GLY A 118 -8.64 19.69 5.68
N LEU A 119 -8.72 19.02 4.51
CA LEU A 119 -7.67 18.14 4.02
C LEU A 119 -6.35 18.89 3.87
N VAL A 120 -6.35 20.07 3.24
CA VAL A 120 -5.13 20.89 3.11
C VAL A 120 -4.54 21.22 4.48
N ALA A 121 -5.37 21.64 5.45
CA ALA A 121 -4.90 21.97 6.79
C ALA A 121 -4.35 20.75 7.54
N HIS A 122 -5.06 19.61 7.48
CA HIS A 122 -4.66 18.34 8.10
C HIS A 122 -3.29 17.87 7.59
N TYR A 123 -3.13 17.73 6.26
CA TYR A 123 -1.89 17.24 5.69
C TYR A 123 -0.73 18.22 5.84
N ARG A 124 -0.95 19.53 5.80
CA ARG A 124 0.10 20.50 6.10
C ARG A 124 0.58 20.42 7.53
N ALA A 125 -0.35 20.31 8.50
CA ALA A 125 0.02 20.17 9.90
C ALA A 125 0.89 18.93 10.16
N ILE A 126 0.58 17.80 9.50
CA ILE A 126 1.40 16.59 9.58
C ILE A 126 2.76 16.81 8.88
N ALA A 127 2.74 17.36 7.67
CA ALA A 127 3.95 17.57 6.88
C ALA A 127 4.93 18.58 7.50
N ASP A 128 4.40 19.57 8.24
CA ASP A 128 5.20 20.55 8.99
C ASP A 128 5.84 19.94 10.26
N SER A 129 5.33 18.79 10.73
CA SER A 129 5.77 18.14 11.98
C SER A 129 6.90 17.12 11.80
N VAL A 130 7.25 16.77 10.55
CA VAL A 130 8.26 15.76 10.20
C VAL A 130 9.14 16.23 9.05
N ASP A 131 10.28 15.57 8.85
CA ASP A 131 11.17 15.80 7.71
C ASP A 131 11.06 14.71 6.62
N LEU A 132 10.26 13.66 6.87
CA LEU A 132 10.08 12.53 5.95
C LEU A 132 9.18 12.89 4.76
N PRO A 133 9.41 12.26 3.59
CA PRO A 133 8.50 12.36 2.46
C PRO A 133 7.17 11.65 2.75
N ILE A 134 6.08 12.28 2.35
CA ILE A 134 4.72 11.80 2.58
C ILE A 134 4.07 11.38 1.27
N ILE A 135 3.45 10.22 1.28
CA ILE A 135 2.56 9.71 0.25
C ILE A 135 1.12 9.95 0.71
N LEU A 136 0.40 10.81 0.02
CA LEU A 136 -1.04 11.00 0.20
C LEU A 136 -1.76 9.70 -0.20
N TYR A 137 -2.71 9.21 0.60
CA TYR A 137 -3.46 8.00 0.24
C TYR A 137 -4.94 8.34 -0.03
N ASN A 138 -5.31 8.24 -1.32
CA ASN A 138 -6.67 8.51 -1.81
C ASN A 138 -7.45 7.21 -2.01
N VAL A 139 -8.36 6.89 -1.11
CA VAL A 139 -9.19 5.67 -1.15
C VAL A 139 -10.63 5.98 -0.71
N PRO A 140 -11.38 6.78 -1.49
CA PRO A 140 -12.70 7.28 -1.08
C PRO A 140 -13.73 6.17 -0.82
N SER A 141 -13.59 4.99 -1.41
CA SER A 141 -14.44 3.83 -1.14
C SER A 141 -14.35 3.33 0.32
N ARG A 142 -13.23 3.58 1.01
CA ARG A 142 -13.05 3.22 2.43
C ARG A 142 -13.26 4.39 3.37
N THR A 143 -12.83 5.59 2.97
CA THR A 143 -12.81 6.76 3.86
C THR A 143 -14.06 7.62 3.76
N GLY A 144 -14.79 7.52 2.64
CA GLY A 144 -15.93 8.38 2.34
C GLY A 144 -15.56 9.84 2.00
N VAL A 145 -14.25 10.14 1.85
CA VAL A 145 -13.74 11.42 1.39
C VAL A 145 -12.53 11.18 0.47
N GLY A 146 -12.45 11.89 -0.64
CA GLY A 146 -11.31 11.89 -1.56
C GLY A 146 -10.76 13.29 -1.76
N PHE A 147 -9.63 13.39 -2.42
CA PHE A 147 -9.05 14.67 -2.81
C PHE A 147 -9.66 15.19 -4.11
N ASP A 148 -10.00 16.47 -4.13
CA ASP A 148 -10.14 17.18 -5.40
C ASP A 148 -8.74 17.38 -6.02
N VAL A 149 -8.67 17.47 -7.37
CA VAL A 149 -7.41 17.70 -8.09
C VAL A 149 -6.70 18.99 -7.62
N SER A 150 -7.48 20.04 -7.31
CA SER A 150 -6.96 21.31 -6.76
C SER A 150 -6.36 21.15 -5.37
N THR A 151 -6.90 20.24 -4.56
CA THR A 151 -6.39 19.92 -3.22
C THR A 151 -5.04 19.20 -3.31
N VAL A 152 -4.93 18.19 -4.19
CA VAL A 152 -3.65 17.52 -4.47
C VAL A 152 -2.60 18.54 -4.95
N ALA A 153 -2.96 19.41 -5.90
CA ALA A 153 -2.06 20.43 -6.41
C ALA A 153 -1.59 21.41 -5.32
N ALA A 154 -2.49 21.81 -4.40
CA ALA A 154 -2.13 22.70 -3.29
C ALA A 154 -1.23 22.03 -2.25
N LEU A 155 -1.39 20.71 -2.04
CA LEU A 155 -0.54 19.91 -1.16
C LEU A 155 0.83 19.61 -1.81
N ALA A 156 0.86 19.40 -3.13
CA ALA A 156 2.09 19.15 -3.88
C ALA A 156 3.10 20.33 -3.85
N GLU A 157 2.69 21.53 -3.40
CA GLU A 157 3.62 22.63 -3.16
C GLU A 157 4.44 22.48 -1.87
N HIS A 158 4.03 21.59 -0.96
CA HIS A 158 4.77 21.37 0.28
C HIS A 158 5.98 20.46 0.05
N LYS A 159 7.16 20.83 0.57
CA LYS A 159 8.43 20.11 0.35
C LYS A 159 8.41 18.63 0.71
N ASN A 160 7.65 18.27 1.75
CA ASN A 160 7.55 16.90 2.26
C ASN A 160 6.40 16.10 1.63
N ILE A 161 5.51 16.69 0.84
CA ILE A 161 4.49 15.94 0.10
C ILE A 161 5.11 15.46 -1.23
N ALA A 162 5.50 14.21 -1.26
CA ALA A 162 6.27 13.63 -2.35
C ALA A 162 5.44 12.86 -3.38
N ALA A 163 4.36 12.21 -2.94
CA ALA A 163 3.60 11.32 -3.79
C ALA A 163 2.10 11.22 -3.42
N ILE A 164 1.34 10.61 -4.32
CA ILE A 164 -0.02 10.15 -4.05
C ILE A 164 -0.15 8.66 -4.41
N LYS A 165 -0.68 7.84 -3.48
CA LYS A 165 -1.23 6.52 -3.76
C LYS A 165 -2.68 6.69 -4.18
N GLU A 166 -2.96 6.45 -5.46
CA GLU A 166 -4.28 6.65 -6.05
C GLU A 166 -5.03 5.30 -6.12
N ALA A 167 -6.07 5.19 -5.31
CA ALA A 167 -6.89 3.99 -5.17
C ALA A 167 -8.40 4.26 -5.33
N SER A 168 -8.78 5.34 -6.04
CA SER A 168 -10.19 5.61 -6.33
C SER A 168 -10.78 4.73 -7.44
N GLY A 169 -9.92 4.06 -8.24
CA GLY A 169 -10.33 3.33 -9.43
C GLY A 169 -10.74 4.22 -10.60
N ASN A 170 -10.49 5.53 -10.55
CA ASN A 170 -10.89 6.48 -11.57
C ASN A 170 -9.68 7.00 -12.37
N ILE A 171 -9.41 6.37 -13.51
CA ILE A 171 -8.28 6.75 -14.37
C ILE A 171 -8.42 8.19 -14.91
N GLY A 172 -9.65 8.67 -15.14
CA GLY A 172 -9.90 10.05 -15.55
C GLY A 172 -9.52 11.06 -14.47
N TYR A 173 -9.69 10.72 -13.20
CA TYR A 173 -9.20 11.52 -12.08
C TYR A 173 -7.66 11.50 -12.04
N THR A 174 -7.05 10.31 -12.15
CA THR A 174 -5.59 10.17 -12.20
C THR A 174 -4.98 11.01 -13.31
N ALA A 175 -5.56 10.99 -14.52
CA ALA A 175 -5.11 11.80 -15.64
C ALA A 175 -5.15 13.31 -15.33
N LYS A 176 -6.20 13.79 -14.63
CA LYS A 176 -6.30 15.19 -14.21
C LYS A 176 -5.24 15.56 -13.15
N VAL A 177 -4.94 14.66 -12.21
CA VAL A 177 -3.85 14.85 -11.23
C VAL A 177 -2.51 14.90 -11.96
N ALA A 178 -2.23 13.96 -12.85
CA ALA A 178 -0.99 13.92 -13.64
C ALA A 178 -0.81 15.20 -14.48
N ALA A 179 -1.85 15.64 -15.16
CA ALA A 179 -1.82 16.87 -15.97
C ALA A 179 -1.63 18.15 -15.12
N LYS A 180 -2.14 18.17 -13.88
CA LYS A 180 -2.12 19.37 -13.03
C LYS A 180 -0.85 19.51 -12.21
N CYS A 181 -0.31 18.41 -11.70
CA CYS A 181 0.81 18.42 -10.76
C CYS A 181 1.72 17.18 -10.85
N GLY A 182 1.69 16.44 -11.97
CA GLY A 182 2.56 15.26 -12.16
C GLY A 182 4.05 15.60 -12.25
N ASP A 183 4.40 16.86 -12.50
CA ASP A 183 5.76 17.37 -12.41
C ASP A 183 6.23 17.62 -10.95
N LYS A 184 5.31 17.69 -10.01
CA LYS A 184 5.55 18.02 -8.59
C LYS A 184 5.33 16.85 -7.64
N ILE A 185 4.47 15.91 -8.00
CA ILE A 185 4.08 14.77 -7.15
C ILE A 185 4.22 13.46 -7.94
N ASP A 186 4.76 12.43 -7.32
CA ASP A 186 4.78 11.11 -7.89
C ASP A 186 3.41 10.42 -7.70
N ILE A 187 3.01 9.59 -8.66
CA ILE A 187 1.75 8.86 -8.62
C ILE A 187 2.04 7.36 -8.55
N TYR A 188 1.55 6.70 -7.51
CA TYR A 188 1.55 5.25 -7.39
C TYR A 188 0.14 4.71 -7.55
N SER A 189 -0.02 3.62 -8.31
CA SER A 189 -1.28 2.89 -8.28
C SER A 189 -1.53 2.32 -6.88
N GLY A 190 -2.75 2.48 -6.38
CA GLY A 190 -3.21 1.81 -5.16
C GLY A 190 -4.05 0.55 -5.46
N ASN A 191 -4.31 0.28 -6.74
CA ASN A 191 -5.09 -0.84 -7.25
C ASN A 191 -4.26 -1.65 -8.23
N ASP A 192 -4.15 -2.96 -8.03
CA ASP A 192 -3.33 -3.83 -8.86
C ASP A 192 -3.86 -3.97 -10.29
N ASP A 193 -5.18 -3.86 -10.51
CA ASP A 193 -5.82 -3.85 -11.84
C ASP A 193 -5.58 -2.55 -12.63
N MET A 194 -5.02 -1.52 -11.98
CA MET A 194 -4.77 -0.20 -12.58
C MET A 194 -3.28 0.14 -12.72
N ILE A 195 -2.38 -0.82 -12.49
CA ILE A 195 -0.92 -0.59 -12.58
C ILE A 195 -0.55 -0.01 -13.94
N VAL A 196 -0.81 -0.75 -15.01
CA VAL A 196 -0.42 -0.35 -16.37
C VAL A 196 -1.11 0.94 -16.83
N PRO A 197 -2.43 1.12 -16.67
CA PRO A 197 -3.10 2.39 -16.97
C PRO A 197 -2.50 3.60 -16.25
N ILE A 198 -2.22 3.49 -14.94
CA ILE A 198 -1.66 4.61 -14.17
C ILE A 198 -0.21 4.89 -14.56
N MET A 199 0.60 3.85 -14.75
CA MET A 199 1.99 4.03 -15.17
C MET A 199 2.10 4.60 -16.59
N SER A 200 1.15 4.32 -17.48
CA SER A 200 1.10 4.94 -18.82
C SER A 200 0.85 6.47 -18.77
N LEU A 201 0.32 6.97 -17.68
CA LEU A 201 0.15 8.42 -17.42
C LEU A 201 1.34 9.04 -16.67
N GLY A 202 2.46 8.34 -16.55
CA GLY A 202 3.66 8.81 -15.87
C GLY A 202 3.76 8.39 -14.40
N GLY A 203 2.92 7.45 -13.95
CA GLY A 203 3.01 6.82 -12.64
C GLY A 203 4.38 6.17 -12.41
N LYS A 204 4.85 6.14 -11.16
CA LYS A 204 6.16 5.63 -10.78
C LYS A 204 6.16 4.17 -10.32
N GLY A 205 4.97 3.60 -10.12
CA GLY A 205 4.84 2.22 -9.65
C GLY A 205 3.49 1.95 -9.00
N VAL A 206 3.48 0.96 -8.14
CA VAL A 206 2.30 0.49 -7.41
C VAL A 206 2.59 0.29 -5.93
N ILE A 207 1.60 0.50 -5.08
CA ILE A 207 1.57 0.01 -3.70
C ILE A 207 0.54 -1.11 -3.67
N SER A 208 1.02 -2.34 -3.77
CA SER A 208 0.34 -3.54 -4.25
C SER A 208 -0.13 -4.46 -3.14
N VAL A 209 -1.28 -5.09 -3.32
CA VAL A 209 -1.73 -6.27 -2.56
C VAL A 209 -1.22 -7.56 -3.22
N LEU A 210 -1.25 -7.64 -4.55
CA LEU A 210 -0.76 -8.78 -5.34
C LEU A 210 0.69 -9.14 -4.99
N SER A 211 1.53 -8.15 -4.73
CA SER A 211 2.94 -8.36 -4.32
C SER A 211 3.10 -9.29 -3.11
N ASN A 212 2.12 -9.39 -2.20
CA ASN A 212 2.23 -10.31 -1.08
C ASN A 212 2.41 -11.77 -1.52
N VAL A 213 1.84 -12.15 -2.67
CA VAL A 213 1.86 -13.53 -3.21
C VAL A 213 2.68 -13.67 -4.50
N LEU A 214 2.83 -12.60 -5.28
CA LEU A 214 3.56 -12.57 -6.55
C LEU A 214 4.48 -11.33 -6.64
N PRO A 215 5.48 -11.18 -5.76
CA PRO A 215 6.36 -10.01 -5.74
C PRO A 215 7.15 -9.86 -7.04
N LYS A 216 7.75 -10.93 -7.53
CA LYS A 216 8.57 -10.92 -8.75
C LYS A 216 7.78 -10.49 -10.00
N GLU A 217 6.58 -11.01 -10.13
CA GLU A 217 5.70 -10.70 -11.27
C GLU A 217 5.20 -9.26 -11.20
N THR A 218 4.89 -8.78 -10.00
CA THR A 218 4.46 -7.38 -9.79
C THR A 218 5.62 -6.42 -10.07
N HIS A 219 6.82 -6.70 -9.59
CA HIS A 219 8.03 -5.95 -9.92
C HIS A 219 8.27 -5.95 -11.44
N GLN A 220 8.25 -7.11 -12.09
CA GLN A 220 8.49 -7.21 -13.53
C GLN A 220 7.44 -6.43 -14.36
N MET A 221 6.17 -6.45 -13.95
CA MET A 221 5.11 -5.68 -14.61
C MET A 221 5.40 -4.18 -14.55
N THR A 222 5.80 -3.67 -13.38
CA THR A 222 6.16 -2.25 -13.23
C THR A 222 7.45 -1.92 -13.97
N GLN A 223 8.43 -2.82 -13.99
CA GLN A 223 9.67 -2.61 -14.72
C GLN A 223 9.41 -2.49 -16.23
N TYR A 224 8.55 -3.34 -16.80
CA TYR A 224 8.15 -3.19 -18.20
C TYR A 224 7.54 -1.81 -18.50
N CYS A 225 6.71 -1.29 -17.59
CA CYS A 225 6.18 0.07 -17.74
C CYS A 225 7.29 1.14 -17.69
N LEU A 226 8.23 1.03 -16.74
CA LEU A 226 9.37 1.96 -16.60
C LEU A 226 10.29 1.94 -17.83
N ASP A 227 10.43 0.79 -18.47
CA ASP A 227 11.18 0.58 -19.71
C ASP A 227 10.38 0.98 -20.97
N ASN A 228 9.19 1.57 -20.82
CA ASN A 228 8.25 1.89 -21.91
C ASN A 228 7.77 0.67 -22.73
N ASN A 229 7.88 -0.54 -22.19
CA ASN A 229 7.35 -1.77 -22.80
C ASN A 229 5.91 -2.07 -22.31
N PHE A 230 5.00 -1.15 -22.59
CA PHE A 230 3.61 -1.27 -22.16
C PHE A 230 2.87 -2.50 -22.75
N ALA A 231 3.32 -3.03 -23.89
CA ALA A 231 2.73 -4.24 -24.46
C ALA A 231 2.98 -5.44 -23.55
N ALA A 232 4.22 -5.67 -23.13
CA ALA A 232 4.56 -6.74 -22.19
C ALA A 232 3.94 -6.55 -20.81
N ALA A 233 3.89 -5.31 -20.32
CA ALA A 233 3.22 -4.99 -19.06
C ALA A 233 1.72 -5.32 -19.10
N ALA A 234 1.03 -4.94 -20.17
CA ALA A 234 -0.39 -5.22 -20.37
C ALA A 234 -0.66 -6.73 -20.46
N GLU A 235 0.19 -7.49 -21.16
CA GLU A 235 0.09 -8.96 -21.22
C GLU A 235 0.17 -9.57 -19.82
N MET A 236 1.11 -9.13 -18.99
CA MET A 236 1.23 -9.57 -17.60
C MET A 236 0.02 -9.17 -16.75
N GLN A 237 -0.44 -7.94 -16.84
CA GLN A 237 -1.61 -7.48 -16.10
C GLN A 237 -2.86 -8.29 -16.44
N LEU A 238 -3.11 -8.54 -17.73
CA LEU A 238 -4.24 -9.34 -18.19
C LEU A 238 -4.10 -10.81 -17.78
N LYS A 239 -2.88 -11.36 -17.82
CA LYS A 239 -2.60 -12.71 -17.34
C LYS A 239 -2.99 -12.91 -15.88
N TYR A 240 -2.68 -11.95 -15.00
CA TYR A 240 -2.93 -12.05 -13.57
C TYR A 240 -4.25 -11.41 -13.12
N LEU A 241 -5.06 -10.86 -14.05
CA LEU A 241 -6.27 -10.10 -13.72
C LEU A 241 -7.26 -10.89 -12.87
N ARG A 242 -7.41 -12.19 -13.12
CA ARG A 242 -8.28 -13.05 -12.31
C ARG A 242 -7.80 -13.10 -10.86
N LEU A 243 -6.52 -13.40 -10.61
CA LEU A 243 -5.97 -13.44 -9.26
C LEU A 243 -6.06 -12.06 -8.59
N ILE A 244 -5.77 -10.99 -9.31
CA ILE A 244 -5.92 -9.61 -8.82
C ILE A 244 -7.34 -9.38 -8.30
N ASN A 245 -8.36 -9.75 -9.08
CA ASN A 245 -9.76 -9.58 -8.68
C ASN A 245 -10.14 -10.49 -7.50
N ASP A 246 -9.66 -11.72 -7.49
CA ASP A 246 -9.95 -12.68 -6.44
C ASP A 246 -9.32 -12.28 -5.08
N LEU A 247 -8.20 -11.54 -5.09
CA LEU A 247 -7.63 -10.93 -3.88
C LEU A 247 -8.50 -9.80 -3.28
N PHE A 248 -9.59 -9.43 -3.95
CA PHE A 248 -10.58 -8.44 -3.49
C PHE A 248 -12.02 -8.98 -3.51
N MET A 249 -12.21 -10.31 -3.62
CA MET A 249 -13.56 -10.90 -3.62
C MET A 249 -14.27 -10.75 -2.27
N GLU A 250 -13.52 -10.58 -1.20
CA GLU A 250 -13.97 -10.06 0.08
C GLU A 250 -13.16 -8.82 0.49
N VAL A 251 -13.44 -8.27 1.66
CA VAL A 251 -12.73 -7.08 2.13
C VAL A 251 -11.25 -7.38 2.33
N ASN A 252 -10.36 -6.67 1.61
CA ASN A 252 -8.92 -6.75 1.83
C ASN A 252 -8.58 -6.32 3.29
N PRO A 253 -7.78 -7.13 4.05
CA PRO A 253 -6.85 -8.17 3.60
C PRO A 253 -7.35 -9.63 3.69
N ILE A 254 -8.63 -9.90 3.89
CA ILE A 254 -9.14 -11.26 4.07
C ILE A 254 -8.66 -12.20 2.95
N PRO A 255 -8.87 -11.90 1.64
CA PRO A 255 -8.48 -12.82 0.57
C PRO A 255 -6.96 -13.00 0.44
N VAL A 256 -6.17 -11.94 0.61
CA VAL A 256 -4.71 -12.07 0.49
C VAL A 256 -4.11 -12.89 1.64
N LYS A 257 -4.64 -12.75 2.86
CA LYS A 257 -4.21 -13.58 4.00
C LYS A 257 -4.59 -15.04 3.80
N ASP A 258 -5.79 -15.31 3.29
CA ASP A 258 -6.21 -16.68 2.94
C ASP A 258 -5.32 -17.28 1.83
N ALA A 259 -5.05 -16.53 0.77
CA ALA A 259 -4.14 -16.97 -0.29
C ALA A 259 -2.76 -17.32 0.25
N MET A 260 -2.18 -16.48 1.11
CA MET A 260 -0.89 -16.74 1.74
C MET A 260 -0.91 -17.97 2.64
N ASN A 261 -1.99 -18.18 3.43
CA ASN A 261 -2.17 -19.40 4.21
C ASN A 261 -2.23 -20.65 3.32
N GLN A 262 -2.97 -20.62 2.21
CA GLN A 262 -3.04 -21.72 1.25
C GLN A 262 -1.68 -22.00 0.56
N LEU A 263 -0.83 -21.01 0.43
CA LEU A 263 0.55 -21.10 -0.09
C LEU A 263 1.55 -21.57 0.98
N GLY A 264 1.12 -21.76 2.23
CA GLY A 264 2.01 -22.11 3.35
C GLY A 264 2.93 -20.98 3.80
N MET A 265 2.58 -19.73 3.47
CA MET A 265 3.32 -18.55 3.88
C MET A 265 2.84 -18.04 5.26
N PRO A 266 3.70 -17.37 6.06
CA PRO A 266 3.27 -16.77 7.32
C PRO A 266 2.17 -15.72 7.11
N SER A 267 0.97 -15.96 7.66
CA SER A 267 -0.18 -15.06 7.55
C SER A 267 -1.09 -15.14 8.77
N GLY A 268 -1.63 -16.32 9.08
CA GLY A 268 -2.56 -16.53 10.19
C GLY A 268 -3.93 -15.89 9.98
N PRO A 269 -4.74 -15.76 11.04
CA PRO A 269 -6.09 -15.22 10.98
C PRO A 269 -6.08 -13.69 10.82
N CYS A 270 -7.23 -13.12 10.42
CA CYS A 270 -7.51 -11.69 10.58
C CYS A 270 -7.98 -11.38 12.00
N ARG A 271 -7.78 -10.13 12.45
CA ARG A 271 -8.40 -9.64 13.69
C ARG A 271 -9.80 -9.10 13.45
N MET A 272 -10.72 -9.35 14.39
CA MET A 272 -12.04 -8.73 14.37
C MET A 272 -11.95 -7.19 14.22
N PRO A 273 -12.83 -6.55 13.44
CA PRO A 273 -14.09 -7.09 12.91
C PRO A 273 -13.95 -7.94 11.63
N LEU A 274 -12.74 -8.12 11.09
CA LEU A 274 -12.53 -9.00 9.97
C LEU A 274 -12.53 -10.45 10.44
N LEU A 275 -13.18 -11.31 9.65
CA LEU A 275 -13.22 -12.75 9.87
C LEU A 275 -12.41 -13.46 8.81
N ASP A 276 -12.15 -14.73 9.01
CA ASP A 276 -11.61 -15.58 7.97
C ASP A 276 -12.54 -15.61 6.77
N MET A 277 -11.95 -15.83 5.61
CA MET A 277 -12.66 -15.92 4.34
C MET A 277 -13.73 -17.03 4.38
N SER A 278 -14.87 -16.83 3.75
CA SER A 278 -15.93 -17.82 3.65
C SER A 278 -15.45 -19.09 2.92
N ASP A 279 -16.04 -20.25 3.27
CA ASP A 279 -15.63 -21.54 2.66
C ASP A 279 -15.82 -21.55 1.14
N GLU A 280 -16.85 -20.89 0.63
CA GLU A 280 -17.10 -20.73 -0.81
C GLU A 280 -15.94 -19.95 -1.47
N HIS A 281 -15.56 -18.83 -0.89
CA HIS A 281 -14.47 -18.00 -1.43
C HIS A 281 -13.09 -18.64 -1.22
N LYS A 282 -12.85 -19.36 -0.11
CA LYS A 282 -11.64 -20.18 0.07
C LYS A 282 -11.49 -21.20 -1.06
N ALA A 283 -12.57 -21.89 -1.42
CA ALA A 283 -12.55 -22.85 -2.53
C ALA A 283 -12.32 -22.18 -3.89
N ALA A 284 -12.90 -20.99 -4.10
CA ALA A 284 -12.67 -20.19 -5.31
C ALA A 284 -11.21 -19.72 -5.40
N MET A 285 -10.63 -19.21 -4.30
CA MET A 285 -9.22 -18.82 -4.21
C MET A 285 -8.31 -20.01 -4.50
N GLN A 286 -8.58 -21.18 -3.91
CA GLN A 286 -7.82 -22.40 -4.17
C GLN A 286 -7.84 -22.78 -5.65
N ALA A 287 -9.00 -22.72 -6.31
CA ALA A 287 -9.12 -22.99 -7.74
C ALA A 287 -8.31 -22.00 -8.57
N THR A 288 -8.24 -20.75 -8.15
CA THR A 288 -7.43 -19.73 -8.82
C THR A 288 -5.95 -19.96 -8.63
N LEU A 289 -5.48 -20.24 -7.41
CA LEU A 289 -4.09 -20.56 -7.14
C LEU A 289 -3.61 -21.78 -7.93
N ARG A 290 -4.46 -22.83 -8.05
CA ARG A 290 -4.19 -23.99 -8.92
C ARG A 290 -4.10 -23.63 -10.39
N ALA A 291 -5.00 -22.79 -10.88
CA ALA A 291 -4.99 -22.36 -12.29
C ALA A 291 -3.70 -21.61 -12.67
N TYR A 292 -3.07 -20.94 -11.71
CA TYR A 292 -1.75 -20.30 -11.89
C TYR A 292 -0.57 -21.22 -11.51
N GLY A 293 -0.81 -22.49 -11.13
CA GLY A 293 0.24 -23.44 -10.75
C GLY A 293 0.99 -23.09 -9.47
N MET A 294 0.36 -22.27 -8.60
CA MET A 294 0.96 -21.83 -7.34
C MET A 294 0.79 -22.88 -6.22
N ILE A 295 -0.21 -23.74 -6.33
CA ILE A 295 -0.44 -24.92 -5.47
C ILE A 295 -0.82 -26.13 -6.31
N SER A 296 -0.69 -27.33 -5.73
CA SER A 296 -1.00 -28.64 -6.35
C SER A 296 -2.49 -28.92 -6.47
#